data_41f78fa5b1ff84b47d5e1abb7f14dba7
#
_entry.id   41f78fa5b1ff84b47d5e1abb7f14dba7
#
_cell.length_a   1.000
_cell.length_b   1.000
_cell.length_c   1.000
_cell.angle_alpha   90.00
_cell.angle_beta   90.00
_cell.angle_gamma   90.00
#
_symmetry.space_group_name_H-M   'P 1'
#
loop_
_entity.id
_entity.type
_entity.pdbx_description
1 polymer ?
#
loop_
_entity_poly.entity_id
_entity_poly.type
_entity_poly.pdbx_seq_one_letter_code
_entity_poly.pdbx_strand_id
1 'polypeptide(L)'
;MSVLEKSWQDRRMKTNTSLTIRRSSERGRANHGWLDSHHTFSFADYYDPAHMGFRSLRVINEDRVAPLGGFPTHPHRDMEIFSYVVDGQLAHRDSMGNQRTLSPGEIQLMSAGSGVTHSEYNPSSDQPAHFLQIWITPRERGLEPSYTEWTPGAATERDGLVLLISPDGREGSAVIHQDADVHRLVLAPETTADFELRPGRGLWIQVVKGQLKVADTTLSPGDAASTEDAGRIEFTADDETVEALLFDLG
;
A
#
# COMPACT_ATOMS: atom_id res chain seq x y z
N MET A 1 27.60 15.18 -38.35
CA MET A 1 26.49 14.71 -37.51
C MET A 1 25.21 15.03 -38.23
N SER A 2 24.53 14.02 -38.74
CA SER A 2 23.42 14.13 -39.67
C SER A 2 22.11 14.42 -38.92
N VAL A 3 21.22 15.17 -39.59
CA VAL A 3 19.88 15.55 -39.08
C VAL A 3 19.02 14.34 -38.70
N LEU A 4 19.42 13.12 -39.14
CA LEU A 4 18.75 11.85 -38.83
C LEU A 4 19.06 11.30 -37.42
N GLU A 5 20.18 11.68 -36.80
CA GLU A 5 20.52 11.23 -35.43
C GLU A 5 19.79 12.01 -34.33
N LYS A 6 19.32 13.23 -34.61
CA LYS A 6 18.50 14.01 -33.69
C LYS A 6 17.05 13.53 -33.58
N SER A 7 16.55 12.77 -34.52
CA SER A 7 15.13 12.34 -34.54
C SER A 7 14.83 11.10 -33.70
N TRP A 8 15.87 10.38 -33.21
CA TRP A 8 15.71 9.20 -32.36
C TRP A 8 15.75 9.51 -30.85
N GLN A 9 16.35 10.63 -30.47
CA GLN A 9 16.40 11.04 -29.05
C GLN A 9 15.16 11.81 -28.59
N ASP A 10 14.33 12.35 -29.48
CA ASP A 10 13.14 13.14 -29.15
C ASP A 10 11.80 12.36 -29.21
N ARG A 11 11.84 11.06 -29.51
CA ARG A 11 10.68 10.19 -29.30
C ARG A 11 10.75 9.52 -27.91
N ARG A 12 10.85 10.27 -26.84
CA ARG A 12 10.21 9.89 -25.58
C ARG A 12 8.71 9.93 -25.89
N MET A 13 8.14 8.79 -26.22
CA MET A 13 6.69 8.66 -26.26
C MET A 13 6.24 9.04 -24.85
N LYS A 14 5.64 10.24 -24.72
CA LYS A 14 4.82 10.56 -23.56
C LYS A 14 3.72 9.50 -23.58
N THR A 15 3.87 8.48 -22.77
CA THR A 15 2.76 7.58 -22.48
C THR A 15 1.74 8.45 -21.79
N ASN A 16 0.65 8.72 -22.48
CA ASN A 16 -0.46 9.52 -21.94
C ASN A 16 -1.25 8.61 -20.99
N THR A 17 -0.63 8.25 -19.86
CA THR A 17 -1.24 7.42 -18.84
C THR A 17 -2.39 8.20 -18.22
N SER A 18 -3.62 7.73 -18.41
CA SER A 18 -4.80 8.30 -17.77
C SER A 18 -4.83 7.89 -16.31
N LEU A 19 -4.81 8.87 -15.42
CA LEU A 19 -4.87 8.65 -13.97
C LEU A 19 -6.25 9.01 -13.43
N THR A 20 -6.85 8.10 -12.69
CA THR A 20 -7.98 8.38 -11.81
C THR A 20 -7.44 8.74 -10.44
N ILE A 21 -7.72 9.96 -9.98
CA ILE A 21 -7.18 10.50 -8.73
C ILE A 21 -8.18 10.31 -7.59
N ARG A 22 -7.70 9.86 -6.43
CA ARG A 22 -8.41 9.85 -5.16
C ARG A 22 -7.72 10.79 -4.18
N ARG A 23 -8.28 11.96 -3.94
CA ARG A 23 -7.69 12.92 -3.02
C ARG A 23 -7.90 12.51 -1.56
N SER A 24 -6.90 12.78 -0.73
CA SER A 24 -6.96 12.48 0.70
C SER A 24 -8.13 13.20 1.40
N SER A 25 -8.44 14.42 0.97
CA SER A 25 -9.56 15.23 1.48
C SER A 25 -10.96 14.69 1.13
N GLU A 26 -11.05 13.77 0.16
CA GLU A 26 -12.32 13.18 -0.29
C GLU A 26 -12.61 11.83 0.37
N ARG A 27 -11.65 11.29 1.13
CA ARG A 27 -11.81 10.00 1.83
C ARG A 27 -12.83 10.07 2.94
N GLY A 28 -13.45 8.93 3.26
CA GLY A 28 -14.27 8.79 4.45
C GLY A 28 -13.44 9.05 5.71
N ARG A 29 -14.07 9.55 6.77
CA ARG A 29 -13.40 9.79 8.05
C ARG A 29 -14.22 9.23 9.20
N ALA A 30 -13.56 8.52 10.12
CA ALA A 30 -14.11 8.11 11.40
C ALA A 30 -13.16 8.56 12.53
N ASN A 31 -13.75 9.13 13.61
CA ASN A 31 -12.99 9.52 14.78
C ASN A 31 -13.71 9.01 16.04
N HIS A 32 -13.02 8.11 16.75
CA HIS A 32 -13.53 7.48 17.98
C HIS A 32 -12.77 7.95 19.24
N GLY A 33 -12.03 9.07 19.15
CA GLY A 33 -11.17 9.59 20.20
C GLY A 33 -9.80 8.89 20.27
N TRP A 34 -9.77 7.58 20.43
CA TRP A 34 -8.56 6.78 20.40
C TRP A 34 -8.08 6.42 19.00
N LEU A 35 -8.96 6.51 17.99
CA LEU A 35 -8.73 6.22 16.57
C LEU A 35 -9.17 7.40 15.72
N ASP A 36 -8.27 7.93 14.88
CA ASP A 36 -8.59 8.80 13.74
C ASP A 36 -8.26 8.02 12.47
N SER A 37 -9.29 7.65 11.71
CA SER A 37 -9.19 6.77 10.53
C SER A 37 -9.70 7.48 9.27
N HIS A 38 -8.96 7.34 8.16
CA HIS A 38 -9.34 7.84 6.84
C HIS A 38 -9.51 6.66 5.88
N HIS A 39 -10.71 6.51 5.34
CA HIS A 39 -11.10 5.37 4.50
C HIS A 39 -11.00 5.74 3.02
N THR A 40 -10.07 5.12 2.31
CA THR A 40 -9.91 5.32 0.85
C THR A 40 -11.10 4.74 0.07
N PHE A 41 -11.60 3.60 0.50
CA PHE A 41 -12.78 2.92 -0.03
C PHE A 41 -13.87 2.82 1.03
N SER A 42 -15.08 2.42 0.63
CA SER A 42 -16.19 2.18 1.54
C SER A 42 -15.84 1.13 2.59
N PHE A 43 -15.95 1.51 3.86
CA PHE A 43 -15.60 0.69 5.01
C PHE A 43 -16.41 1.09 6.24
N ALA A 44 -16.86 0.12 7.05
CA ALA A 44 -17.71 0.33 8.23
C ALA A 44 -18.94 1.20 7.87
N ASP A 45 -19.10 2.32 8.55
CA ASP A 45 -20.23 3.24 8.33
C ASP A 45 -20.04 4.20 7.15
N TYR A 46 -18.84 4.26 6.59
CA TYR A 46 -18.58 5.06 5.38
C TYR A 46 -18.98 4.27 4.13
N TYR A 47 -19.93 4.80 3.39
CA TYR A 47 -20.41 4.21 2.13
C TYR A 47 -20.39 5.22 0.99
N ASP A 48 -19.60 4.93 -0.03
CA ASP A 48 -19.52 5.66 -1.29
C ASP A 48 -19.51 4.65 -2.45
N PRO A 49 -20.60 4.54 -3.24
CA PRO A 49 -20.70 3.56 -4.30
C PRO A 49 -19.68 3.76 -5.44
N ALA A 50 -19.08 4.96 -5.57
CA ALA A 50 -18.02 5.23 -6.52
C ALA A 50 -16.64 4.72 -6.04
N HIS A 51 -16.51 4.40 -4.73
CA HIS A 51 -15.26 4.01 -4.10
C HIS A 51 -15.43 2.73 -3.27
N MET A 52 -15.69 1.61 -3.97
CA MET A 52 -15.89 0.30 -3.34
C MET A 52 -14.63 -0.56 -3.29
N GLY A 53 -13.59 -0.18 -4.02
CA GLY A 53 -12.33 -0.90 -4.19
C GLY A 53 -11.73 -0.62 -5.56
N PHE A 54 -10.58 -1.22 -5.82
CA PHE A 54 -9.92 -1.22 -7.12
C PHE A 54 -9.41 -2.63 -7.41
N ARG A 55 -9.99 -3.32 -8.40
CA ARG A 55 -9.73 -4.75 -8.67
C ARG A 55 -9.88 -5.58 -7.39
N SER A 56 -8.84 -6.33 -7.00
CA SER A 56 -8.85 -7.11 -5.75
C SER A 56 -8.56 -6.28 -4.49
N LEU A 57 -8.09 -5.05 -4.61
CA LEU A 57 -7.84 -4.15 -3.49
C LEU A 57 -9.15 -3.61 -2.92
N ARG A 58 -9.45 -3.95 -1.66
CA ARG A 58 -10.76 -3.69 -1.05
C ARG A 58 -10.74 -2.62 0.02
N VAL A 59 -9.65 -2.53 0.80
CA VAL A 59 -9.52 -1.58 1.90
C VAL A 59 -8.12 -0.96 1.88
N ILE A 60 -8.06 0.36 2.04
CA ILE A 60 -6.91 1.10 2.55
C ILE A 60 -7.47 2.09 3.56
N ASN A 61 -7.27 1.81 4.83
CA ASN A 61 -7.53 2.74 5.92
C ASN A 61 -6.20 3.30 6.42
N GLU A 62 -6.12 4.60 6.56
CA GLU A 62 -5.01 5.27 7.21
C GLU A 62 -5.41 5.61 8.63
N ASP A 63 -4.78 4.92 9.58
CA ASP A 63 -5.16 4.91 10.97
C ASP A 63 -4.11 5.58 11.86
N ARG A 64 -4.56 6.48 12.72
CA ARG A 64 -3.78 7.03 13.83
C ARG A 64 -4.41 6.59 15.13
N VAL A 65 -3.66 5.77 15.86
CA VAL A 65 -4.11 5.13 17.11
C VAL A 65 -3.39 5.74 18.29
N ALA A 66 -4.18 6.25 19.25
CA ALA A 66 -3.65 6.83 20.47
C ALA A 66 -2.81 5.82 21.28
N PRO A 67 -1.92 6.29 22.18
CA PRO A 67 -1.19 5.41 23.09
C PRO A 67 -2.11 4.43 23.81
N LEU A 68 -1.72 3.16 23.86
CA LEU A 68 -2.46 2.04 24.48
C LEU A 68 -3.84 1.77 23.85
N GLY A 69 -4.22 2.51 22.80
CA GLY A 69 -5.43 2.25 22.02
C GLY A 69 -5.23 1.09 21.06
N GLY A 70 -6.35 0.57 20.50
CA GLY A 70 -6.28 -0.50 19.52
C GLY A 70 -7.59 -1.20 19.29
N PHE A 71 -7.54 -2.19 18.42
CA PHE A 71 -8.68 -3.02 18.02
C PHE A 71 -8.69 -4.30 18.84
N PRO A 72 -9.70 -4.49 19.71
CA PRO A 72 -9.83 -5.72 20.48
C PRO A 72 -10.05 -6.92 19.55
N THR A 73 -9.97 -8.14 20.09
CA THR A 73 -10.11 -9.38 19.32
C THR A 73 -11.39 -9.37 18.48
N HIS A 74 -11.22 -9.51 17.17
CA HIS A 74 -12.29 -9.52 16.18
C HIS A 74 -12.00 -10.54 15.06
N PRO A 75 -13.03 -11.06 14.37
CA PRO A 75 -12.87 -12.10 13.38
C PRO A 75 -12.67 -11.54 11.97
N HIS A 76 -11.94 -12.33 11.14
CA HIS A 76 -11.86 -12.16 9.68
C HIS A 76 -12.05 -13.49 8.97
N ARG A 77 -12.49 -13.44 7.73
CA ARG A 77 -12.65 -14.58 6.83
C ARG A 77 -12.46 -14.13 5.38
N ASP A 78 -11.83 -15.00 4.58
CA ASP A 78 -11.70 -14.82 3.13
C ASP A 78 -11.14 -13.44 2.75
N MET A 79 -10.04 -13.05 3.43
CA MET A 79 -9.38 -11.77 3.22
C MET A 79 -7.88 -11.89 3.46
N GLU A 80 -7.09 -11.29 2.60
CA GLU A 80 -5.67 -11.06 2.77
C GLU A 80 -5.49 -9.70 3.43
N ILE A 81 -4.94 -9.65 4.63
CA ILE A 81 -4.89 -8.45 5.47
C ILE A 81 -3.45 -8.18 5.84
N PHE A 82 -3.00 -6.95 5.61
CA PHE A 82 -1.68 -6.54 6.08
C PHE A 82 -1.69 -5.09 6.57
N SER A 83 -0.81 -4.84 7.55
CA SER A 83 -0.57 -3.52 8.12
C SER A 83 0.80 -3.02 7.66
N TYR A 84 0.86 -1.77 7.21
CA TYR A 84 2.09 -1.06 6.88
C TYR A 84 2.30 0.07 7.89
N VAL A 85 3.30 -0.08 8.77
CA VAL A 85 3.57 0.92 9.81
C VAL A 85 4.35 2.08 9.22
N VAL A 86 3.80 3.29 9.36
CA VAL A 86 4.38 4.56 8.89
C VAL A 86 5.19 5.23 9.99
N ASP A 87 4.66 5.20 11.23
CA ASP A 87 5.31 5.78 12.42
C ASP A 87 4.78 5.12 13.68
N GLY A 88 5.59 5.10 14.75
CA GLY A 88 5.27 4.41 15.98
C GLY A 88 5.41 2.89 15.87
N GLN A 89 4.55 2.15 16.56
CA GLN A 89 4.56 0.68 16.58
C GLN A 89 3.15 0.11 16.58
N LEU A 90 2.99 -1.10 16.01
CA LEU A 90 1.73 -1.84 16.02
C LEU A 90 1.97 -3.26 16.55
N ALA A 91 1.38 -3.60 17.70
CA ALA A 91 1.41 -4.94 18.26
C ALA A 91 0.21 -5.75 17.73
N HIS A 92 0.50 -6.91 17.18
CA HIS A 92 -0.47 -7.89 16.65
C HIS A 92 -0.46 -9.16 17.46
N ARG A 93 -1.63 -9.79 17.59
CA ARG A 93 -1.80 -11.15 18.12
C ARG A 93 -2.99 -11.81 17.47
N ASP A 94 -2.85 -13.09 17.06
CA ASP A 94 -3.91 -13.84 16.40
C ASP A 94 -4.22 -15.21 17.06
N SER A 95 -5.28 -15.86 16.59
CA SER A 95 -5.72 -17.19 17.04
C SER A 95 -4.85 -18.34 16.55
N MET A 96 -3.93 -18.10 15.62
CA MET A 96 -2.95 -19.09 15.16
C MET A 96 -1.72 -19.16 16.08
N GLY A 97 -1.63 -18.24 17.06
CA GLY A 97 -0.53 -18.17 18.02
C GLY A 97 0.59 -17.19 17.65
N ASN A 98 0.43 -16.44 16.56
CA ASN A 98 1.40 -15.42 16.19
C ASN A 98 1.26 -14.22 17.11
N GLN A 99 2.40 -13.63 17.48
CA GLN A 99 2.49 -12.39 18.24
C GLN A 99 3.71 -11.61 17.78
N ARG A 100 3.50 -10.37 17.33
CA ARG A 100 4.54 -9.50 16.79
C ARG A 100 4.28 -8.04 17.16
N THR A 101 5.36 -7.28 17.31
CA THR A 101 5.31 -5.81 17.29
C THR A 101 6.05 -5.34 16.05
N LEU A 102 5.34 -4.63 15.18
CA LEU A 102 5.85 -4.08 13.94
C LEU A 102 6.42 -2.67 14.18
N SER A 103 7.52 -2.38 13.49
CA SER A 103 8.15 -1.07 13.40
C SER A 103 7.94 -0.44 12.02
N PRO A 104 8.24 0.85 11.81
CA PRO A 104 8.11 1.50 10.52
C PRO A 104 8.80 0.73 9.38
N GLY A 105 8.08 0.61 8.26
CA GLY A 105 8.53 -0.12 7.08
C GLY A 105 8.38 -1.64 7.15
N GLU A 106 8.09 -2.23 8.31
CA GLU A 106 7.76 -3.65 8.43
C GLU A 106 6.31 -3.91 8.05
N ILE A 107 6.03 -5.10 7.56
CA ILE A 107 4.67 -5.60 7.32
C ILE A 107 4.48 -6.97 7.95
N GLN A 108 3.25 -7.26 8.32
CA GLN A 108 2.72 -8.59 8.52
C GLN A 108 1.57 -8.82 7.56
N LEU A 109 1.50 -9.98 6.97
CA LEU A 109 0.42 -10.43 6.10
C LEU A 109 -0.28 -11.62 6.73
N MET A 110 -1.57 -11.48 7.00
CA MET A 110 -2.45 -12.51 7.50
C MET A 110 -3.44 -12.92 6.41
N SER A 111 -3.38 -14.16 5.95
CA SER A 111 -4.44 -14.77 5.16
C SER A 111 -5.50 -15.32 6.11
N ALA A 112 -6.67 -14.68 6.13
CA ALA A 112 -7.73 -15.08 7.06
C ALA A 112 -8.42 -16.39 6.66
N GLY A 113 -8.42 -16.75 5.38
CA GLY A 113 -8.90 -18.02 4.87
C GLY A 113 -10.25 -18.46 5.45
N SER A 114 -10.33 -19.66 6.01
CA SER A 114 -11.53 -20.22 6.61
C SER A 114 -11.97 -19.52 7.92
N GLY A 115 -11.12 -18.69 8.51
CA GLY A 115 -11.41 -17.84 9.67
C GLY A 115 -10.27 -17.70 10.65
N VAL A 116 -9.99 -16.45 11.04
CA VAL A 116 -9.00 -16.07 12.07
C VAL A 116 -9.64 -15.00 12.96
N THR A 117 -9.23 -14.99 14.24
CA THR A 117 -9.46 -13.82 15.10
C THR A 117 -8.14 -13.18 15.44
N HIS A 118 -8.07 -11.85 15.45
CA HIS A 118 -6.87 -11.13 15.84
C HIS A 118 -7.18 -9.85 16.61
N SER A 119 -6.15 -9.27 17.20
CA SER A 119 -6.19 -7.97 17.86
C SER A 119 -4.95 -7.18 17.48
N GLU A 120 -5.09 -5.85 17.41
CA GLU A 120 -4.01 -4.94 17.05
C GLU A 120 -4.03 -3.74 18.01
N TYR A 121 -2.88 -3.43 18.63
CA TYR A 121 -2.75 -2.37 19.62
C TYR A 121 -1.51 -1.53 19.40
N ASN A 122 -1.61 -0.25 19.72
CA ASN A 122 -0.43 0.59 19.94
C ASN A 122 0.18 0.23 21.31
N PRO A 123 1.38 -0.38 21.37
CA PRO A 123 1.99 -0.79 22.62
C PRO A 123 2.61 0.38 23.40
N SER A 124 2.80 1.55 22.77
CA SER A 124 3.39 2.72 23.40
C SER A 124 2.45 3.34 24.44
N SER A 125 2.99 3.84 25.53
CA SER A 125 2.24 4.57 26.56
C SER A 125 2.13 6.07 26.30
N ASP A 126 2.91 6.62 25.33
CA ASP A 126 3.08 8.06 25.13
C ASP A 126 3.13 8.50 23.66
N GLN A 127 3.41 7.59 22.72
CA GLN A 127 3.49 7.91 21.30
C GLN A 127 2.31 7.31 20.53
N PRO A 128 1.67 8.07 19.62
CA PRO A 128 0.67 7.51 18.72
C PRO A 128 1.31 6.54 17.71
N ALA A 129 0.52 5.60 17.23
CA ALA A 129 0.87 4.77 16.07
C ALA A 129 0.17 5.30 14.82
N HIS A 130 0.87 5.30 13.70
CA HIS A 130 0.35 5.65 12.37
C HIS A 130 0.67 4.51 11.41
N PHE A 131 -0.35 3.92 10.80
CA PHE A 131 -0.21 2.82 9.87
C PHE A 131 -1.32 2.81 8.82
N LEU A 132 -1.09 2.07 7.75
CA LEU A 132 -2.11 1.74 6.75
C LEU A 132 -2.59 0.31 7.01
N GLN A 133 -3.89 0.13 7.15
CA GLN A 133 -4.56 -1.17 7.19
C GLN A 133 -5.07 -1.48 5.80
N ILE A 134 -4.59 -2.57 5.20
CA ILE A 134 -4.81 -2.88 3.79
C ILE A 134 -5.39 -4.28 3.66
N TRP A 135 -6.50 -4.38 2.88
CA TRP A 135 -7.17 -5.65 2.62
C TRP A 135 -7.26 -5.90 1.12
N ILE A 136 -6.86 -7.10 0.72
CA ILE A 136 -6.99 -7.61 -0.65
C ILE A 136 -7.87 -8.85 -0.61
N THR A 137 -8.83 -8.93 -1.54
CA THR A 137 -9.69 -10.11 -1.68
C THR A 137 -8.84 -11.27 -2.22
N PRO A 138 -8.81 -12.45 -1.57
CA PRO A 138 -8.07 -13.59 -2.09
C PRO A 138 -8.67 -14.14 -3.38
N ARG A 139 -7.86 -14.85 -4.17
CA ARG A 139 -8.33 -15.50 -5.40
C ARG A 139 -9.30 -16.65 -5.12
N GLU A 140 -9.13 -17.33 -4.00
CA GLU A 140 -9.96 -18.46 -3.56
C GLU A 140 -10.44 -18.24 -2.14
N ARG A 141 -11.65 -18.75 -1.84
CA ARG A 141 -12.23 -18.72 -0.49
C ARG A 141 -11.96 -20.00 0.27
N GLY A 142 -12.02 -19.90 1.61
CA GLY A 142 -11.92 -21.06 2.49
C GLY A 142 -10.53 -21.66 2.57
N LEU A 143 -9.50 -20.92 2.16
CA LEU A 143 -8.11 -21.33 2.29
C LEU A 143 -7.74 -21.61 3.75
N GLU A 144 -6.69 -22.37 3.98
CA GLU A 144 -6.12 -22.50 5.31
C GLU A 144 -5.53 -21.16 5.75
N PRO A 145 -5.84 -20.68 6.98
CA PRO A 145 -5.28 -19.46 7.49
C PRO A 145 -3.75 -19.53 7.58
N SER A 146 -3.10 -18.42 7.22
CA SER A 146 -1.64 -18.33 7.28
C SER A 146 -1.17 -16.95 7.72
N TYR A 147 0.09 -16.86 8.12
CA TYR A 147 0.74 -15.65 8.59
C TYR A 147 2.15 -15.57 8.04
N THR A 148 2.52 -14.43 7.48
CA THR A 148 3.85 -14.17 6.93
C THR A 148 4.31 -12.78 7.35
N GLU A 149 5.58 -12.64 7.63
CA GLU A 149 6.23 -11.35 7.95
C GLU A 149 7.19 -10.97 6.84
N TRP A 150 7.34 -9.67 6.65
CA TRP A 150 8.43 -9.10 5.87
C TRP A 150 9.06 -7.95 6.65
N THR A 151 10.38 -7.95 6.72
CA THR A 151 11.16 -6.94 7.43
C THR A 151 12.20 -6.35 6.49
N PRO A 152 12.39 -5.03 6.46
CA PRO A 152 13.44 -4.39 5.66
C PRO A 152 14.81 -4.98 6.01
N GLY A 153 15.56 -5.40 4.99
CA GLY A 153 16.98 -5.73 5.14
C GLY A 153 17.86 -4.56 4.71
N ALA A 154 19.15 -4.61 5.01
CA ALA A 154 20.11 -3.55 4.64
C ALA A 154 20.14 -3.20 3.13
N ALA A 155 19.68 -4.12 2.27
CA ALA A 155 19.56 -3.90 0.83
C ALA A 155 18.26 -3.14 0.46
N THR A 156 17.25 -3.14 1.34
CA THR A 156 15.93 -2.55 1.11
C THR A 156 15.74 -1.19 1.78
N GLU A 157 16.72 -0.72 2.53
CA GLU A 157 16.79 0.65 3.06
C GLU A 157 17.17 1.67 1.98
N ARG A 158 17.45 1.20 0.75
CA ARG A 158 17.88 2.04 -0.38
C ARG A 158 16.68 2.67 -1.07
N ASP A 159 16.95 3.81 -1.69
CA ASP A 159 16.04 4.44 -2.64
C ASP A 159 15.67 3.46 -3.77
N GLY A 160 14.43 3.57 -4.23
CA GLY A 160 13.92 2.78 -5.33
C GLY A 160 12.71 1.92 -5.00
N LEU A 161 12.45 0.94 -5.85
CA LEU A 161 11.30 0.06 -5.79
C LEU A 161 11.69 -1.26 -5.12
N VAL A 162 10.96 -1.64 -4.07
CA VAL A 162 11.17 -2.87 -3.30
C VAL A 162 9.88 -3.69 -3.27
N LEU A 163 9.94 -4.96 -3.67
CA LEU A 163 8.82 -5.89 -3.61
C LEU A 163 8.58 -6.34 -2.16
N LEU A 164 7.40 -6.03 -1.62
CA LEU A 164 7.01 -6.38 -0.25
C LEU A 164 6.19 -7.68 -0.20
N ILE A 165 5.28 -7.83 -1.16
CA ILE A 165 4.31 -8.93 -1.23
C ILE A 165 4.19 -9.39 -2.66
N SER A 166 4.17 -10.71 -2.86
CA SER A 166 3.92 -11.33 -4.17
C SER A 166 3.24 -12.69 -4.04
N PRO A 167 2.67 -13.26 -5.12
CA PRO A 167 2.04 -14.57 -5.08
C PRO A 167 3.00 -15.72 -4.83
N ASP A 168 4.26 -15.56 -5.17
CA ASP A 168 5.30 -16.61 -5.19
C ASP A 168 6.45 -16.39 -4.19
N GLY A 169 6.42 -15.28 -3.43
CA GLY A 169 7.46 -14.97 -2.43
C GLY A 169 8.82 -14.63 -3.03
N ARG A 170 8.86 -14.28 -4.35
CA ARG A 170 10.12 -13.90 -4.99
C ARG A 170 10.76 -12.69 -4.33
N GLU A 171 12.08 -12.58 -4.44
CA GLU A 171 12.88 -11.52 -3.82
C GLU A 171 12.74 -11.47 -2.28
N GLY A 172 12.23 -12.55 -1.65
CA GLY A 172 12.00 -12.62 -0.21
C GLY A 172 10.74 -11.88 0.26
N SER A 173 9.82 -11.55 -0.66
CA SER A 173 8.54 -10.92 -0.34
C SER A 173 7.60 -11.85 0.45
N ALA A 174 6.66 -11.28 1.19
CA ALA A 174 5.58 -12.03 1.83
C ALA A 174 4.65 -12.66 0.77
N VAL A 175 4.13 -13.86 1.05
CA VAL A 175 3.29 -14.59 0.10
C VAL A 175 1.82 -14.25 0.28
N ILE A 176 1.14 -13.86 -0.81
CA ILE A 176 -0.29 -13.55 -0.85
C ILE A 176 -1.05 -14.54 -1.76
N HIS A 177 -2.28 -14.89 -1.40
CA HIS A 177 -3.14 -15.76 -2.19
C HIS A 177 -3.98 -14.99 -3.23
N GLN A 178 -3.34 -14.05 -3.91
CA GLN A 178 -3.93 -13.26 -4.99
C GLN A 178 -2.87 -12.97 -6.06
N ASP A 179 -3.29 -12.73 -7.30
CA ASP A 179 -2.42 -12.17 -8.36
C ASP A 179 -2.22 -10.67 -8.10
N ALA A 180 -1.38 -10.38 -7.12
CA ALA A 180 -1.08 -9.04 -6.65
C ALA A 180 0.39 -8.93 -6.24
N ASP A 181 1.06 -7.92 -6.76
CA ASP A 181 2.38 -7.49 -6.32
C ASP A 181 2.25 -6.16 -5.57
N VAL A 182 2.79 -6.09 -4.37
CA VAL A 182 2.83 -4.83 -3.61
C VAL A 182 4.27 -4.40 -3.46
N HIS A 183 4.56 -3.19 -3.91
CA HIS A 183 5.89 -2.61 -3.81
C HIS A 183 5.88 -1.38 -2.90
N ARG A 184 6.99 -1.16 -2.22
CA ARG A 184 7.34 0.12 -1.62
C ARG A 184 8.23 0.89 -2.58
N LEU A 185 7.85 2.12 -2.89
CA LEU A 185 8.66 3.09 -3.60
C LEU A 185 9.22 4.10 -2.62
N VAL A 186 10.54 4.27 -2.57
CA VAL A 186 11.20 5.37 -1.85
C VAL A 186 12.07 6.12 -2.85
N LEU A 187 11.88 7.43 -2.93
CA LEU A 187 12.67 8.31 -3.78
C LEU A 187 13.35 9.39 -2.93
N ALA A 188 14.66 9.52 -3.07
CA ALA A 188 15.38 10.67 -2.56
C ALA A 188 14.97 11.96 -3.30
N PRO A 189 15.20 13.14 -2.73
CA PRO A 189 14.97 14.40 -3.44
C PRO A 189 15.66 14.41 -4.81
N GLU A 190 14.99 15.01 -5.80
CA GLU A 190 15.47 15.18 -7.18
C GLU A 190 15.78 13.85 -7.92
N THR A 191 15.14 12.73 -7.48
CA THR A 191 15.30 11.44 -8.16
C THR A 191 14.00 10.96 -8.82
N THR A 192 14.18 10.02 -9.77
CA THR A 192 13.08 9.39 -10.50
C THR A 192 13.19 7.88 -10.46
N ALA A 193 12.05 7.20 -10.57
CA ALA A 193 11.97 5.76 -10.82
C ALA A 193 10.89 5.47 -11.86
N ASP A 194 11.00 4.31 -12.49
CA ASP A 194 10.05 3.84 -13.49
C ASP A 194 9.37 2.55 -13.03
N PHE A 195 8.12 2.40 -13.40
CA PHE A 195 7.36 1.18 -13.26
C PHE A 195 6.76 0.77 -14.62
N GLU A 196 6.91 -0.48 -15.00
CA GLU A 196 6.30 -1.02 -16.22
C GLU A 196 5.02 -1.78 -15.90
N LEU A 197 3.86 -1.18 -16.19
CA LEU A 197 2.57 -1.84 -16.03
C LEU A 197 2.28 -2.71 -17.25
N ARG A 198 2.14 -4.02 -17.02
CA ARG A 198 1.85 -5.00 -18.06
C ARG A 198 0.40 -4.89 -18.54
N PRO A 199 0.11 -5.22 -19.82
CA PRO A 199 -1.27 -5.27 -20.33
C PRO A 199 -2.18 -6.18 -19.48
N GLY A 200 -3.40 -5.71 -19.23
CA GLY A 200 -4.42 -6.43 -18.47
C GLY A 200 -4.33 -6.24 -16.94
N ARG A 201 -3.30 -5.58 -16.45
CA ARG A 201 -3.14 -5.27 -15.02
C ARG A 201 -3.62 -3.86 -14.69
N GLY A 202 -3.84 -3.61 -13.40
CA GLY A 202 -4.13 -2.28 -12.88
C GLY A 202 -3.12 -1.89 -11.83
N LEU A 203 -2.71 -0.63 -11.82
CA LEU A 203 -1.85 -0.04 -10.81
C LEU A 203 -2.65 0.89 -9.91
N TRP A 204 -2.55 0.67 -8.59
CA TRP A 204 -2.94 1.63 -7.57
C TRP A 204 -1.70 2.18 -6.89
N ILE A 205 -1.62 3.51 -6.78
CA ILE A 205 -0.51 4.26 -6.17
C ILE A 205 -1.08 4.92 -4.92
N GLN A 206 -0.54 4.62 -3.74
CA GLN A 206 -0.91 5.24 -2.46
C GLN A 206 0.27 6.02 -1.91
N VAL A 207 0.19 7.34 -1.85
CA VAL A 207 1.26 8.17 -1.28
C VAL A 207 1.21 8.11 0.25
N VAL A 208 2.36 7.81 0.86
CA VAL A 208 2.55 7.69 2.32
C VAL A 208 3.21 8.94 2.89
N LYS A 209 4.32 9.38 2.27
CA LYS A 209 5.10 10.57 2.68
C LYS A 209 5.58 11.34 1.46
N GLY A 210 5.75 12.64 1.61
CA GLY A 210 6.28 13.52 0.58
C GLY A 210 5.33 13.73 -0.59
N GLN A 211 5.75 14.55 -1.54
CA GLN A 211 4.97 14.84 -2.76
C GLN A 211 5.49 14.03 -3.93
N LEU A 212 4.66 13.12 -4.43
CA LEU A 212 4.96 12.28 -5.58
C LEU A 212 4.39 12.89 -6.86
N LYS A 213 5.24 13.11 -7.84
CA LYS A 213 4.79 13.46 -9.19
C LYS A 213 4.67 12.20 -10.04
N VAL A 214 3.50 12.02 -10.65
CA VAL A 214 3.19 10.94 -11.60
C VAL A 214 2.61 11.58 -12.86
N ALA A 215 3.28 11.43 -14.00
CA ALA A 215 2.94 12.17 -15.22
C ALA A 215 2.87 13.69 -14.94
N ASP A 216 1.75 14.33 -15.24
CA ASP A 216 1.55 15.77 -15.01
C ASP A 216 0.82 16.07 -13.68
N THR A 217 0.69 15.06 -12.78
CA THR A 217 -0.08 15.18 -11.53
C THR A 217 0.83 15.06 -10.32
N THR A 218 0.70 16.00 -9.38
CA THR A 218 1.33 15.90 -8.06
C THR A 218 0.33 15.34 -7.05
N LEU A 219 0.76 14.32 -6.30
CA LEU A 219 0.03 13.65 -5.25
C LEU A 219 0.70 13.95 -3.91
N SER A 220 -0.09 14.33 -2.91
CA SER A 220 0.34 14.59 -1.53
C SER A 220 0.10 13.36 -0.63
N PRO A 221 0.65 13.32 0.59
CA PRO A 221 0.39 12.23 1.54
C PRO A 221 -1.10 11.96 1.72
N GLY A 222 -1.48 10.69 1.64
CA GLY A 222 -2.86 10.23 1.69
C GLY A 222 -3.62 10.30 0.38
N ASP A 223 -3.13 11.02 -0.64
CA ASP A 223 -3.66 10.94 -2.00
C ASP A 223 -3.35 9.59 -2.62
N ALA A 224 -4.18 9.19 -3.57
CA ALA A 224 -3.93 8.03 -4.41
C ALA A 224 -4.23 8.31 -5.88
N ALA A 225 -3.65 7.49 -6.75
CA ALA A 225 -3.98 7.46 -8.17
C ALA A 225 -4.10 6.01 -8.64
N SER A 226 -4.91 5.78 -9.67
CA SER A 226 -4.98 4.48 -10.32
C SER A 226 -4.99 4.60 -11.83
N THR A 227 -4.51 3.56 -12.49
CA THR A 227 -4.55 3.41 -13.95
C THR A 227 -4.64 1.95 -14.35
N GLU A 228 -5.22 1.69 -15.52
CA GLU A 228 -5.20 0.40 -16.22
C GLU A 228 -4.51 0.50 -17.59
N ASP A 229 -3.93 1.67 -17.89
CA ASP A 229 -3.18 1.90 -19.11
C ASP A 229 -1.80 1.23 -18.98
N ALA A 230 -1.57 0.18 -19.79
CA ALA A 230 -0.29 -0.50 -19.82
C ALA A 230 0.82 0.41 -20.35
N GLY A 231 2.02 0.23 -19.83
CA GLY A 231 3.22 0.94 -20.28
C GLY A 231 4.06 1.47 -19.13
N ARG A 232 5.05 2.29 -19.47
CA ARG A 232 5.99 2.87 -18.52
C ARG A 232 5.37 4.06 -17.81
N ILE A 233 5.42 4.03 -16.48
CA ILE A 233 4.96 5.09 -15.57
C ILE A 233 6.18 5.62 -14.86
N GLU A 234 6.45 6.92 -14.99
CA GLU A 234 7.56 7.61 -14.32
C GLU A 234 7.07 8.26 -13.03
N PHE A 235 7.81 8.05 -11.96
CA PHE A 235 7.65 8.66 -10.64
C PHE A 235 8.78 9.64 -10.39
N THR A 236 8.48 10.81 -9.85
CA THR A 236 9.49 11.84 -9.54
C THR A 236 9.26 12.38 -8.13
N ALA A 237 10.34 12.50 -7.37
CA ALA A 237 10.41 13.30 -6.15
C ALA A 237 11.09 14.63 -6.47
N ASP A 238 10.45 15.74 -6.10
CA ASP A 238 11.03 17.08 -6.30
C ASP A 238 12.06 17.38 -5.20
N ASP A 239 11.71 18.10 -4.14
CA ASP A 239 12.63 18.64 -3.14
C ASP A 239 12.64 17.87 -1.81
N GLU A 240 11.82 16.84 -1.66
CA GLU A 240 11.71 16.02 -0.45
C GLU A 240 11.72 14.51 -0.75
N THR A 241 12.04 13.72 0.28
CA THR A 241 11.94 12.26 0.19
C THR A 241 10.48 11.83 0.07
N VAL A 242 10.19 11.00 -0.90
CA VAL A 242 8.86 10.43 -1.16
C VAL A 242 8.82 8.97 -0.75
N GLU A 243 7.70 8.57 -0.14
CA GLU A 243 7.37 7.17 0.10
C GLU A 243 5.95 6.87 -0.39
N ALA A 244 5.80 5.80 -1.18
CA ALA A 244 4.50 5.36 -1.68
C ALA A 244 4.42 3.82 -1.72
N LEU A 245 3.20 3.29 -1.66
CA LEU A 245 2.90 1.89 -1.94
C LEU A 245 2.29 1.77 -3.34
N LEU A 246 2.80 0.82 -4.12
CA LEU A 246 2.32 0.51 -5.46
C LEU A 246 1.71 -0.88 -5.45
N PHE A 247 0.45 -1.00 -5.88
CA PHE A 247 -0.28 -2.26 -5.97
C PHE A 247 -0.48 -2.60 -7.45
N ASP A 248 0.28 -3.56 -7.97
CA ASP A 248 0.13 -4.12 -9.31
C ASP A 248 -0.80 -5.33 -9.24
N LEU A 249 -2.01 -5.20 -9.78
CA LEU A 249 -3.13 -6.12 -9.57
C LEU A 249 -3.57 -6.76 -10.90
N GLY A 250 -3.74 -8.10 -10.87
CA GLY A 250 -4.25 -8.88 -11.99
C GLY A 250 -5.76 -8.78 -12.19
#